data_440be831fa460719b7496314f3867c84
#
_entry.id   440be831fa460719b7496314f3867c84
#
_cell.length_a   1.000
_cell.length_b   1.000
_cell.length_c   1.000
_cell.angle_alpha   90.00
_cell.angle_beta   90.00
_cell.angle_gamma   90.00
#
_symmetry.space_group_name_H-M   'P 1'
#
loop_
_entity.id
_entity.type
_entity.pdbx_description
1 polymer ?
#
loop_
_entity_poly.entity_id
_entity_poly.type
_entity_poly.pdbx_seq_one_letter_code
_entity_poly.pdbx_strand_id
1 'polypeptide(L)'
;MRYWAKYRKDPILGVGKIHLLSYHLLVTNNLFGAADTLCKVGLEGESGAQFFAWLLSSHDIGKFACSFQREVLVEGQEDCREIVCQNFRHDVLGYAFWREIFEEPEKLEKILPRSELGTGRRAGVLDIWISVTTGHHGIPPKLKENLNNFTSQNKKDAFQYLEEALTLFPLAEIPVCFKQKEVRHRTKYYSWVISGLVVLCDWIGSNEKFFQWVDEEIPLKVYWDKALSEAERALAILPSSPKVSEF
;
A
#
# COMPACT_ATOMS: atom_id res chain seq x y z
N MET A 1 -8.76 -1.64 14.81
CA MET A 1 -8.23 -2.80 14.02
C MET A 1 -6.81 -3.13 14.47
N ARG A 2 -6.57 -4.32 14.99
CA ARG A 2 -5.26 -4.66 15.58
C ARG A 2 -4.53 -5.70 14.74
N TYR A 3 -4.03 -5.29 13.57
CA TYR A 3 -3.16 -6.08 12.69
C TYR A 3 -1.72 -5.58 12.82
N TRP A 4 -0.75 -6.50 12.85
CA TRP A 4 0.66 -6.12 12.93
C TRP A 4 1.32 -6.12 11.54
N ALA A 5 2.27 -5.21 11.34
CA ALA A 5 3.11 -5.16 10.14
C ALA A 5 4.53 -5.63 10.43
N LYS A 6 5.06 -5.27 11.59
CA LYS A 6 6.42 -5.60 12.03
C LYS A 6 6.41 -6.06 13.47
N TYR A 7 7.30 -7.00 13.79
CA TYR A 7 7.46 -7.57 15.11
C TYR A 7 8.94 -7.69 15.46
N ARG A 8 9.27 -7.34 16.69
CA ARG A 8 10.57 -7.58 17.28
C ARG A 8 10.39 -8.11 18.71
N LYS A 9 11.06 -9.22 19.00
CA LYS A 9 11.17 -9.70 20.36
C LYS A 9 12.34 -9.00 21.03
N ASP A 10 12.10 -8.35 22.18
CA ASP A 10 13.17 -7.83 23.00
C ASP A 10 14.04 -8.99 23.53
N PRO A 11 15.34 -9.02 23.25
CA PRO A 11 16.21 -10.11 23.64
C PRO A 11 16.43 -10.19 25.16
N ILE A 12 16.22 -9.09 25.89
CA ILE A 12 16.46 -9.01 27.33
C ILE A 12 15.17 -9.23 28.11
N LEU A 13 14.10 -8.54 27.73
CA LEU A 13 12.82 -8.57 28.45
C LEU A 13 11.90 -9.70 27.98
N GLY A 14 12.19 -10.31 26.85
CA GLY A 14 11.33 -11.36 26.25
C GLY A 14 9.98 -10.85 25.74
N VAL A 15 9.69 -9.55 25.88
CA VAL A 15 8.45 -8.91 25.45
C VAL A 15 8.54 -8.59 23.96
N GLY A 16 7.48 -8.89 23.22
CA GLY A 16 7.39 -8.54 21.80
C GLY A 16 6.86 -7.12 21.63
N LYS A 17 7.52 -6.33 20.78
CA LYS A 17 7.01 -5.04 20.29
C LYS A 17 6.47 -5.21 18.87
N ILE A 18 5.30 -4.69 18.61
CA ILE A 18 4.68 -4.69 17.30
C ILE A 18 4.58 -3.27 16.75
N HIS A 19 4.52 -3.15 15.42
CA HIS A 19 4.08 -1.94 14.74
C HIS A 19 2.77 -2.25 14.02
N LEU A 20 1.74 -1.45 14.27
CA LEU A 20 0.42 -1.69 13.70
C LEU A 20 0.43 -1.48 12.18
N LEU A 21 -0.27 -2.39 11.46
CA LEU A 21 -0.27 -2.44 10.01
C LEU A 21 -0.82 -1.17 9.37
N SER A 22 -1.93 -0.63 9.89
CA SER A 22 -2.54 0.60 9.38
C SER A 22 -1.57 1.79 9.40
N TYR A 23 -0.70 1.86 10.38
CA TYR A 23 0.30 2.93 10.51
C TYR A 23 1.50 2.70 9.60
N HIS A 24 1.98 1.46 9.50
CA HIS A 24 3.03 1.11 8.54
C HIS A 24 2.64 1.49 7.11
N LEU A 25 1.42 1.18 6.71
CA LEU A 25 0.90 1.50 5.39
C LEU A 25 0.85 3.02 5.12
N LEU A 26 0.54 3.84 6.12
CA LEU A 26 0.48 5.30 5.96
C LEU A 26 1.85 5.98 5.93
N VAL A 27 2.83 5.45 6.66
CA VAL A 27 4.18 6.05 6.74
C VAL A 27 4.84 6.14 5.36
N THR A 28 4.64 5.13 4.52
CA THR A 28 5.27 5.05 3.19
C THR A 28 4.80 6.14 2.23
N ASN A 29 3.68 6.82 2.51
CA ASN A 29 3.08 7.80 1.60
C ASN A 29 3.75 9.18 1.58
N ASN A 30 4.58 9.49 2.56
CA ASN A 30 5.04 10.85 2.80
C ASN A 30 6.31 11.26 2.04
N LEU A 31 6.87 10.41 1.18
CA LEU A 31 8.25 10.54 0.73
C LEU A 31 8.42 11.00 -0.73
N PHE A 32 7.57 11.91 -1.26
CA PHE A 32 7.55 12.15 -2.70
C PHE A 32 8.11 13.46 -3.24
N GLY A 33 9.28 13.36 -3.95
CA GLY A 33 9.70 14.22 -5.04
C GLY A 33 9.56 13.60 -6.43
N ALA A 34 8.58 12.69 -6.64
CA ALA A 34 8.44 11.93 -7.89
C ALA A 34 7.54 12.59 -8.94
N ALA A 35 7.20 13.88 -8.79
CA ALA A 35 6.27 14.59 -9.65
C ALA A 35 6.56 14.40 -11.15
N ASP A 36 7.82 14.53 -11.57
CA ASP A 36 8.21 14.37 -12.98
C ASP A 36 7.97 12.96 -13.51
N THR A 37 8.18 11.94 -12.67
CA THR A 37 7.93 10.54 -13.06
C THR A 37 6.44 10.26 -13.12
N LEU A 38 5.67 10.79 -12.18
CA LEU A 38 4.22 10.63 -12.13
C LEU A 38 3.53 11.31 -13.31
N CYS A 39 3.97 12.51 -13.70
CA CYS A 39 3.45 13.18 -14.90
C CYS A 39 3.65 12.34 -16.17
N LYS A 40 4.77 11.65 -16.32
CA LYS A 40 5.05 10.78 -17.49
C LYS A 40 4.04 9.64 -17.64
N VAL A 41 3.42 9.21 -16.56
CA VAL A 41 2.44 8.13 -16.54
C VAL A 41 0.99 8.61 -16.37
N GLY A 42 0.77 9.92 -16.49
CA GLY A 42 -0.55 10.55 -16.46
C GLY A 42 -1.09 10.84 -15.06
N LEU A 43 -0.23 10.87 -14.06
CA LEU A 43 -0.56 11.35 -12.72
C LEU A 43 -0.06 12.78 -12.56
N GLU A 44 -0.90 13.74 -12.94
CA GLU A 44 -0.58 15.15 -12.94
C GLU A 44 -1.26 15.87 -11.75
N GLY A 45 -0.57 16.89 -11.23
CA GLY A 45 -1.11 17.75 -10.19
C GLY A 45 -1.36 17.04 -8.85
N GLU A 46 -2.10 17.71 -7.99
CA GLU A 46 -2.36 17.26 -6.63
C GLU A 46 -3.23 16.00 -6.58
N SER A 47 -4.23 15.89 -7.45
CA SER A 47 -5.08 14.70 -7.55
C SER A 47 -4.28 13.45 -7.91
N GLY A 48 -3.37 13.56 -8.91
CA GLY A 48 -2.49 12.45 -9.28
C GLY A 48 -1.54 12.05 -8.16
N ALA A 49 -0.98 13.02 -7.43
CA ALA A 49 -0.14 12.76 -6.28
C ALA A 49 -0.90 12.07 -5.15
N GLN A 50 -2.11 12.54 -4.83
CA GLN A 50 -2.96 11.93 -3.80
C GLN A 50 -3.45 10.53 -4.20
N PHE A 51 -3.78 10.31 -5.48
CA PHE A 51 -4.10 8.97 -5.97
C PHE A 51 -2.93 8.01 -5.75
N PHE A 52 -1.72 8.43 -6.11
CA PHE A 52 -0.56 7.58 -5.93
C PHE A 52 -0.26 7.33 -4.44
N ALA A 53 -0.34 8.35 -3.59
CA ALA A 53 -0.15 8.23 -2.16
C ALA A 53 -1.17 7.25 -1.55
N TRP A 54 -2.45 7.39 -1.89
CA TRP A 54 -3.49 6.46 -1.46
C TRP A 54 -3.22 5.03 -1.93
N LEU A 55 -2.84 4.84 -3.19
CA LEU A 55 -2.52 3.52 -3.72
C LEU A 55 -1.30 2.91 -3.02
N LEU A 56 -0.27 3.73 -2.76
CA LEU A 56 0.91 3.31 -2.02
C LEU A 56 0.57 2.89 -0.59
N SER A 57 -0.43 3.53 0.06
CA SER A 57 -0.91 3.10 1.37
C SER A 57 -1.45 1.68 1.40
N SER A 58 -1.72 1.08 0.25
CA SER A 58 -2.20 -0.29 0.11
C SER A 58 -1.12 -1.32 -0.28
N HIS A 59 0.16 -0.92 -0.39
CA HIS A 59 1.21 -1.82 -0.89
C HIS A 59 1.32 -3.13 -0.13
N ASP A 60 1.13 -3.10 1.17
CA ASP A 60 1.21 -4.22 2.10
C ASP A 60 -0.17 -4.74 2.57
N ILE A 61 -1.25 -4.44 1.84
CA ILE A 61 -2.63 -4.85 2.20
C ILE A 61 -2.76 -6.37 2.41
N GLY A 62 -1.93 -7.16 1.76
CA GLY A 62 -1.88 -8.61 1.95
C GLY A 62 -1.43 -9.07 3.33
N LYS A 63 -0.86 -8.19 4.16
CA LYS A 63 -0.54 -8.49 5.55
C LYS A 63 -1.78 -8.62 6.45
N PHE A 64 -2.96 -8.19 5.98
CA PHE A 64 -4.22 -8.54 6.66
C PHE A 64 -4.53 -10.04 6.62
N ALA A 65 -3.89 -10.81 5.74
CA ALA A 65 -4.12 -12.24 5.62
C ALA A 65 -3.69 -13.02 6.86
N CYS A 66 -4.44 -14.05 7.21
CA CYS A 66 -4.15 -14.91 8.35
C CYS A 66 -2.81 -15.63 8.24
N SER A 67 -2.36 -15.97 7.03
CA SER A 67 -1.04 -16.57 6.84
C SER A 67 0.11 -15.67 7.32
N PHE A 68 -0.10 -14.36 7.31
CA PHE A 68 0.86 -13.40 7.87
C PHE A 68 0.58 -13.15 9.36
N GLN A 69 -0.67 -12.88 9.74
CA GLN A 69 -1.03 -12.48 11.10
C GLN A 69 -0.78 -13.58 12.15
N ARG A 70 -0.89 -14.86 11.77
CA ARG A 70 -0.66 -15.98 12.70
C ARG A 70 0.80 -16.16 13.15
N GLU A 71 1.77 -15.51 12.51
CA GLU A 71 3.17 -15.56 12.93
C GLU A 71 3.38 -14.88 14.29
N VAL A 72 2.59 -13.82 14.55
CA VAL A 72 2.53 -13.15 15.85
C VAL A 72 1.06 -12.93 16.18
N LEU A 73 0.57 -13.72 17.13
CA LEU A 73 -0.84 -13.65 17.52
C LEU A 73 -1.09 -12.44 18.38
N VAL A 74 -1.81 -11.51 17.83
CA VAL A 74 -2.35 -10.34 18.51
C VAL A 74 -3.78 -10.66 18.96
N GLU A 75 -4.21 -10.08 20.07
CA GLU A 75 -5.58 -10.20 20.58
C GLU A 75 -6.60 -9.80 19.49
N GLY A 76 -7.63 -10.61 19.31
CA GLY A 76 -8.65 -10.43 18.27
C GLY A 76 -8.33 -11.09 16.92
N GLN A 77 -7.26 -11.89 16.84
CA GLN A 77 -6.85 -12.61 15.62
C GLN A 77 -6.94 -14.14 15.79
N GLU A 78 -7.74 -14.62 16.75
CA GLU A 78 -7.84 -16.03 17.11
C GLU A 78 -8.32 -16.89 15.93
N ASP A 79 -9.24 -16.37 15.11
CA ASP A 79 -9.80 -17.05 13.92
C ASP A 79 -8.71 -17.41 12.90
N CYS A 80 -7.60 -16.68 12.88
CA CYS A 80 -6.49 -16.98 11.99
C CYS A 80 -5.76 -18.30 12.32
N ARG A 81 -5.98 -18.87 13.50
CA ARG A 81 -5.41 -20.18 13.88
C ARG A 81 -6.14 -21.34 13.24
N GLU A 82 -7.44 -21.16 13.00
CA GLU A 82 -8.33 -22.24 12.58
C GLU A 82 -8.32 -22.49 11.07
N ILE A 83 -7.89 -21.48 10.29
CA ILE A 83 -7.84 -21.63 8.84
C ILE A 83 -6.56 -22.31 8.36
N VAL A 84 -6.73 -23.21 7.39
CA VAL A 84 -5.61 -23.81 6.67
C VAL A 84 -5.11 -22.79 5.64
N CYS A 85 -4.06 -22.05 6.01
CA CYS A 85 -3.42 -21.10 5.12
C CYS A 85 -2.40 -21.75 4.20
N GLN A 86 -2.38 -21.32 2.94
CA GLN A 86 -1.29 -21.62 2.03
C GLN A 86 -0.14 -20.65 2.30
N ASN A 87 1.10 -21.09 2.13
CA ASN A 87 2.28 -20.25 2.35
C ASN A 87 2.53 -19.38 1.12
N PHE A 88 1.78 -18.28 1.02
CA PHE A 88 1.98 -17.24 0.02
C PHE A 88 2.57 -15.99 0.66
N ARG A 89 3.40 -15.29 -0.11
CA ARG A 89 3.92 -13.98 0.27
C ARG A 89 2.77 -12.97 0.30
N HIS A 90 2.87 -12.00 1.21
CA HIS A 90 1.82 -10.98 1.38
C HIS A 90 1.62 -10.09 0.16
N ASP A 91 2.64 -9.87 -0.68
CA ASP A 91 2.52 -9.14 -1.94
C ASP A 91 1.58 -9.85 -2.94
N VAL A 92 1.69 -11.17 -3.06
CA VAL A 92 0.79 -12.00 -3.87
C VAL A 92 -0.63 -11.96 -3.31
N LEU A 93 -0.77 -12.01 -1.99
CA LEU A 93 -2.06 -11.94 -1.30
C LEU A 93 -2.72 -10.57 -1.45
N GLY A 94 -1.93 -9.50 -1.36
CA GLY A 94 -2.40 -8.13 -1.59
C GLY A 94 -2.90 -7.93 -3.01
N TYR A 95 -2.17 -8.43 -4.00
CA TYR A 95 -2.61 -8.37 -5.40
C TYR A 95 -3.89 -9.16 -5.62
N ALA A 96 -4.02 -10.35 -5.03
CA ALA A 96 -5.23 -11.16 -5.15
C ALA A 96 -6.44 -10.51 -4.47
N PHE A 97 -6.25 -9.87 -3.31
CA PHE A 97 -7.30 -9.11 -2.64
C PHE A 97 -7.82 -7.96 -3.51
N TRP A 98 -6.93 -7.21 -4.16
CA TRP A 98 -7.31 -6.19 -5.12
C TRP A 98 -8.08 -6.75 -6.32
N ARG A 99 -7.68 -7.93 -6.81
CA ARG A 99 -8.38 -8.58 -7.93
C ARG A 99 -9.82 -8.96 -7.55
N GLU A 100 -10.06 -9.42 -6.32
CA GLU A 100 -11.42 -9.65 -5.84
C GLU A 100 -12.25 -8.35 -5.82
N ILE A 101 -11.66 -7.23 -5.36
CA ILE A 101 -12.35 -5.93 -5.37
C ILE A 101 -12.74 -5.52 -6.79
N PHE A 102 -11.88 -5.76 -7.79
CA PHE A 102 -12.19 -5.44 -9.19
C PHE A 102 -13.34 -6.24 -9.79
N GLU A 103 -13.64 -7.39 -9.23
CA GLU A 103 -14.77 -8.20 -9.65
C GLU A 103 -16.08 -7.73 -9.01
N GLU A 104 -16.03 -6.85 -8.00
CA GLU A 104 -17.17 -6.31 -7.28
C GLU A 104 -17.30 -4.79 -7.51
N PRO A 105 -18.08 -4.35 -8.52
CA PRO A 105 -18.19 -2.93 -8.89
C PRO A 105 -18.60 -2.02 -7.74
N GLU A 106 -19.51 -2.47 -6.88
CA GLU A 106 -20.00 -1.71 -5.73
C GLU A 106 -18.90 -1.45 -4.68
N LYS A 107 -18.00 -2.40 -4.49
CA LYS A 107 -16.84 -2.22 -3.62
C LYS A 107 -15.83 -1.26 -4.24
N LEU A 108 -15.57 -1.43 -5.53
CA LEU A 108 -14.62 -0.56 -6.24
C LEU A 108 -15.09 0.90 -6.20
N GLU A 109 -16.38 1.16 -6.40
CA GLU A 109 -16.94 2.51 -6.37
C GLU A 109 -16.82 3.20 -5.01
N LYS A 110 -16.90 2.44 -3.90
CA LYS A 110 -16.72 2.98 -2.55
C LYS A 110 -15.32 3.48 -2.28
N ILE A 111 -14.30 2.75 -2.74
CA ILE A 111 -12.90 3.10 -2.49
C ILE A 111 -12.28 3.95 -3.60
N LEU A 112 -12.93 4.03 -4.77
CA LEU A 112 -12.50 4.83 -5.91
C LEU A 112 -13.72 5.52 -6.53
N PRO A 113 -14.31 6.50 -5.82
CA PRO A 113 -15.47 7.21 -6.32
C PRO A 113 -15.15 7.93 -7.64
N ARG A 114 -16.12 7.97 -8.53
CA ARG A 114 -16.03 8.52 -9.88
C ARG A 114 -15.22 7.69 -10.89
N SER A 115 -14.93 6.44 -10.56
CA SER A 115 -14.29 5.57 -11.53
C SER A 115 -15.29 5.15 -12.60
N GLU A 116 -15.36 5.90 -13.68
CA GLU A 116 -16.00 5.41 -14.91
C GLU A 116 -15.22 4.24 -15.55
N LEU A 117 -14.30 3.67 -14.83
CA LEU A 117 -13.54 2.49 -15.20
C LEU A 117 -14.45 1.29 -15.12
N GLY A 118 -15.45 1.08 -15.81
CA GLY A 118 -16.31 -0.12 -15.75
C GLY A 118 -15.52 -1.41 -15.45
N THR A 119 -16.22 -2.40 -14.94
CA THR A 119 -15.68 -3.73 -14.62
C THR A 119 -14.99 -4.38 -15.82
N GLY A 120 -14.01 -5.22 -15.57
CA GLY A 120 -13.33 -6.04 -16.55
C GLY A 120 -12.12 -5.40 -17.22
N ARG A 121 -11.94 -5.59 -18.52
CA ARG A 121 -10.71 -5.22 -19.28
C ARG A 121 -10.27 -3.75 -19.18
N ARG A 122 -11.11 -2.85 -18.68
CA ARG A 122 -10.79 -1.43 -18.50
C ARG A 122 -9.94 -1.13 -17.29
N ALA A 123 -9.84 -2.06 -16.34
CA ALA A 123 -8.91 -1.99 -15.21
C ALA A 123 -7.42 -2.10 -15.62
N GLY A 124 -7.12 -2.17 -16.92
CA GLY A 124 -5.79 -2.55 -17.39
C GLY A 124 -4.65 -1.62 -16.98
N VAL A 125 -4.86 -0.33 -16.76
CA VAL A 125 -3.84 0.59 -16.24
C VAL A 125 -3.79 0.49 -14.72
N LEU A 126 -4.96 0.48 -14.07
CA LEU A 126 -5.04 0.32 -12.62
C LEU A 126 -4.45 -1.02 -12.16
N ASP A 127 -4.68 -2.10 -12.91
CA ASP A 127 -4.07 -3.41 -12.64
C ASP A 127 -2.53 -3.36 -12.68
N ILE A 128 -1.95 -2.60 -13.62
CA ILE A 128 -0.49 -2.38 -13.65
C ILE A 128 -0.06 -1.64 -12.39
N TRP A 129 -0.75 -0.58 -12.00
CA TRP A 129 -0.45 0.20 -10.81
C TRP A 129 -0.49 -0.64 -9.54
N ILE A 130 -1.53 -1.47 -9.38
CA ILE A 130 -1.67 -2.36 -8.23
C ILE A 130 -0.59 -3.44 -8.25
N SER A 131 -0.31 -4.04 -9.41
CA SER A 131 0.77 -5.01 -9.54
C SER A 131 2.14 -4.41 -9.17
N VAL A 132 2.36 -3.15 -9.50
CA VAL A 132 3.62 -2.45 -9.18
C VAL A 132 3.70 -2.09 -7.71
N THR A 133 2.62 -1.61 -7.11
CA THR A 133 2.60 -1.24 -5.69
C THR A 133 2.69 -2.45 -4.78
N THR A 134 1.90 -3.49 -5.02
CA THR A 134 1.97 -4.73 -4.22
C THR A 134 3.25 -5.50 -4.49
N GLY A 135 3.81 -5.44 -5.71
CA GLY A 135 5.02 -6.17 -6.13
C GLY A 135 6.35 -5.57 -5.66
N HIS A 136 6.38 -4.82 -4.57
CA HIS A 136 7.55 -4.11 -4.04
C HIS A 136 8.72 -5.03 -3.61
N HIS A 137 8.55 -6.34 -3.61
CA HIS A 137 9.62 -7.32 -3.39
C HIS A 137 10.43 -7.67 -4.66
N GLY A 138 10.33 -6.87 -5.72
CA GLY A 138 11.14 -6.99 -6.94
C GLY A 138 10.67 -8.01 -7.97
N ILE A 139 9.58 -8.72 -7.70
CA ILE A 139 8.94 -9.65 -8.65
C ILE A 139 7.46 -9.30 -8.72
N PRO A 140 6.93 -8.93 -9.91
CA PRO A 140 5.51 -8.67 -10.05
C PRO A 140 4.67 -9.85 -9.56
N PRO A 141 3.67 -9.63 -8.72
CA PRO A 141 2.84 -10.71 -8.20
C PRO A 141 2.05 -11.36 -9.34
N LYS A 142 1.97 -12.69 -9.31
CA LYS A 142 1.11 -13.44 -10.22
C LYS A 142 -0.14 -13.84 -9.49
N LEU A 143 -1.30 -13.63 -10.09
CA LEU A 143 -2.56 -14.09 -9.54
C LEU A 143 -2.50 -15.61 -9.38
N LYS A 144 -2.86 -16.08 -8.18
CA LYS A 144 -3.07 -17.49 -7.88
C LYS A 144 -4.52 -17.69 -7.50
N GLU A 145 -5.12 -18.73 -8.02
CA GLU A 145 -6.49 -19.11 -7.70
C GLU A 145 -6.57 -19.68 -6.27
N ASN A 146 -7.74 -19.57 -5.63
CA ASN A 146 -8.06 -20.14 -4.31
C ASN A 146 -7.18 -19.63 -3.14
N LEU A 147 -7.17 -18.33 -2.92
CA LEU A 147 -6.47 -17.74 -1.78
C LEU A 147 -7.34 -17.73 -0.51
N ASN A 148 -7.50 -18.89 0.13
CA ASN A 148 -8.21 -19.01 1.41
C ASN A 148 -7.38 -18.53 2.62
N ASN A 149 -6.56 -17.49 2.40
CA ASN A 149 -5.68 -16.95 3.42
C ASN A 149 -6.31 -15.82 4.23
N PHE A 150 -7.51 -15.40 3.85
CA PHE A 150 -8.26 -14.35 4.53
C PHE A 150 -9.55 -14.93 5.12
N THR A 151 -9.85 -14.60 6.37
CA THR A 151 -11.22 -14.74 6.87
C THR A 151 -12.11 -13.66 6.24
N SER A 152 -13.42 -13.84 6.37
CA SER A 152 -14.38 -12.79 6.00
C SER A 152 -14.13 -11.50 6.78
N GLN A 153 -13.70 -11.60 8.05
CA GLN A 153 -13.38 -10.46 8.89
C GLN A 153 -12.10 -9.76 8.40
N ASN A 154 -11.03 -10.51 8.09
CA ASN A 154 -9.81 -9.91 7.54
C ASN A 154 -10.07 -9.12 6.24
N LYS A 155 -10.90 -9.67 5.33
CA LYS A 155 -11.29 -8.98 4.10
C LYS A 155 -12.08 -7.70 4.39
N LYS A 156 -13.02 -7.76 5.33
CA LYS A 156 -13.81 -6.61 5.76
C LYS A 156 -12.92 -5.52 6.34
N ASP A 157 -11.99 -5.88 7.22
CA ASP A 157 -11.09 -4.93 7.88
C ASP A 157 -10.08 -4.32 6.89
N ALA A 158 -9.55 -5.11 5.96
CA ALA A 158 -8.70 -4.61 4.89
C ALA A 158 -9.44 -3.62 3.99
N PHE A 159 -10.70 -3.91 3.67
CA PHE A 159 -11.53 -3.02 2.87
C PHE A 159 -11.87 -1.73 3.64
N GLN A 160 -12.26 -1.84 4.91
CA GLN A 160 -12.50 -0.68 5.77
C GLN A 160 -11.27 0.21 5.90
N TYR A 161 -10.07 -0.39 5.99
CA TYR A 161 -8.82 0.39 5.98
C TYR A 161 -8.68 1.22 4.70
N LEU A 162 -8.99 0.65 3.51
CA LEU A 162 -8.93 1.40 2.25
C LEU A 162 -9.92 2.57 2.22
N GLU A 163 -11.13 2.38 2.75
CA GLU A 163 -12.14 3.45 2.88
C GLU A 163 -11.66 4.56 3.83
N GLU A 164 -11.14 4.19 5.00
CA GLU A 164 -10.62 5.15 5.98
C GLU A 164 -9.38 5.89 5.44
N ALA A 165 -8.46 5.19 4.80
CA ALA A 165 -7.28 5.80 4.18
C ALA A 165 -7.66 6.81 3.09
N LEU A 166 -8.71 6.55 2.30
CA LEU A 166 -9.19 7.48 1.28
C LEU A 166 -9.60 8.84 1.88
N THR A 167 -10.08 8.88 3.12
CA THR A 167 -10.43 10.14 3.79
C THR A 167 -9.23 11.07 4.00
N LEU A 168 -8.02 10.52 4.01
CA LEU A 168 -6.77 11.27 4.12
C LEU A 168 -6.30 11.83 2.76
N PHE A 169 -6.88 11.34 1.67
CA PHE A 169 -6.55 11.71 0.29
C PHE A 169 -7.80 12.16 -0.48
N PRO A 170 -8.44 13.28 -0.09
CA PRO A 170 -9.76 13.67 -0.57
C PRO A 170 -9.81 13.99 -2.06
N LEU A 171 -8.67 14.24 -2.70
CA LEU A 171 -8.56 14.48 -4.14
C LEU A 171 -8.10 13.23 -4.91
N ALA A 172 -7.92 12.09 -4.22
CA ALA A 172 -7.55 10.85 -4.89
C ALA A 172 -8.71 10.37 -5.78
N GLU A 173 -8.45 10.29 -7.07
CA GLU A 173 -9.37 9.76 -8.06
C GLU A 173 -8.61 9.01 -9.16
N ILE A 174 -9.28 8.08 -9.83
CA ILE A 174 -8.65 7.42 -10.97
C ILE A 174 -8.56 8.41 -12.13
N PRO A 175 -7.36 8.71 -12.64
CA PRO A 175 -7.18 9.66 -13.71
C PRO A 175 -7.95 9.25 -14.97
N VAL A 176 -8.68 10.18 -15.55
CA VAL A 176 -9.46 9.96 -16.78
C VAL A 176 -8.56 9.46 -17.92
N CYS A 177 -7.31 9.89 -17.96
CA CYS A 177 -6.33 9.47 -18.97
C CYS A 177 -6.00 7.96 -18.92
N PHE A 178 -6.34 7.23 -17.84
CA PHE A 178 -6.14 5.77 -17.76
C PHE A 178 -6.96 4.99 -18.82
N LYS A 179 -7.96 5.62 -19.44
CA LYS A 179 -8.69 5.07 -20.57
C LYS A 179 -7.86 5.06 -21.88
N GLN A 180 -6.77 5.83 -21.94
CA GLN A 180 -5.95 6.00 -23.12
C GLN A 180 -4.91 4.88 -23.27
N LYS A 181 -4.79 4.36 -24.48
CA LYS A 181 -3.84 3.29 -24.80
C LYS A 181 -2.38 3.72 -24.57
N GLU A 182 -2.08 4.96 -24.87
CA GLU A 182 -0.76 5.58 -24.72
C GLU A 182 -0.34 5.65 -23.26
N VAL A 183 -1.26 5.97 -22.36
CA VAL A 183 -1.01 5.98 -20.90
C VAL A 183 -0.68 4.57 -20.42
N ARG A 184 -1.42 3.57 -20.89
CA ARG A 184 -1.11 2.17 -20.55
C ARG A 184 0.30 1.75 -21.00
N HIS A 185 0.72 2.13 -22.20
CA HIS A 185 2.06 1.83 -22.70
C HIS A 185 3.14 2.54 -21.85
N ARG A 186 2.94 3.82 -21.55
CA ARG A 186 3.84 4.59 -20.67
C ARG A 186 3.92 4.00 -19.28
N THR A 187 2.79 3.67 -18.66
CA THR A 187 2.76 3.04 -17.34
C THR A 187 3.54 1.73 -17.32
N LYS A 188 3.39 0.88 -18.34
CA LYS A 188 4.20 -0.33 -18.47
C LYS A 188 5.70 -0.04 -18.60
N TYR A 189 6.05 0.94 -19.41
CA TYR A 189 7.44 1.32 -19.63
C TYR A 189 8.10 1.82 -18.33
N TYR A 190 7.40 2.67 -17.57
CA TYR A 190 7.89 3.22 -16.31
C TYR A 190 7.62 2.34 -15.08
N SER A 191 7.00 1.17 -15.24
CA SER A 191 6.59 0.31 -14.12
C SER A 191 7.75 -0.05 -13.17
N TRP A 192 8.95 -0.27 -13.69
CA TRP A 192 10.14 -0.56 -12.88
C TRP A 192 10.61 0.64 -12.06
N VAL A 193 10.52 1.85 -12.61
CA VAL A 193 10.86 3.08 -11.88
C VAL A 193 9.85 3.30 -10.76
N ILE A 194 8.56 3.10 -11.05
CA ILE A 194 7.49 3.21 -10.06
C ILE A 194 7.68 2.16 -8.96
N SER A 195 7.99 0.91 -9.32
CA SER A 195 8.28 -0.14 -8.33
C SER A 195 9.48 0.23 -7.45
N GLY A 196 10.54 0.80 -8.04
CA GLY A 196 11.68 1.31 -7.28
C GLY A 196 11.31 2.40 -6.28
N LEU A 197 10.40 3.31 -6.65
CA LEU A 197 9.87 4.33 -5.74
C LEU A 197 9.07 3.69 -4.59
N VAL A 198 8.23 2.70 -4.87
CA VAL A 198 7.48 1.97 -3.84
C VAL A 198 8.42 1.30 -2.85
N VAL A 199 9.45 0.60 -3.35
CA VAL A 199 10.49 -0.05 -2.52
C VAL A 199 11.21 0.97 -1.65
N LEU A 200 11.60 2.11 -2.23
CA LEU A 200 12.30 3.17 -1.49
C LEU A 200 11.41 3.72 -0.37
N CYS A 201 10.14 3.94 -0.65
CA CYS A 201 9.19 4.42 0.36
C CYS A 201 8.99 3.43 1.48
N ASP A 202 8.83 2.14 1.17
CA ASP A 202 8.74 1.09 2.19
C ASP A 202 10.02 1.04 3.06
N TRP A 203 11.19 1.12 2.47
CA TRP A 203 12.46 1.11 3.23
C TRP A 203 12.60 2.31 4.16
N ILE A 204 12.29 3.52 3.68
CA ILE A 204 12.37 4.73 4.50
C ILE A 204 11.30 4.68 5.59
N GLY A 205 10.05 4.34 5.24
CA GLY A 205 8.95 4.19 6.18
C GLY A 205 9.16 3.07 7.21
N SER A 206 10.00 2.10 6.87
CA SER A 206 10.40 1.00 7.77
C SER A 206 11.54 1.37 8.70
N ASN A 207 12.17 2.52 8.52
CA ASN A 207 13.34 2.93 9.31
C ASN A 207 12.92 3.55 10.64
N GLU A 208 13.18 2.84 11.73
CA GLU A 208 12.83 3.27 13.10
C GLU A 208 13.52 4.57 13.55
N LYS A 209 14.58 5.00 12.87
CA LYS A 209 15.22 6.30 13.16
C LYS A 209 14.32 7.47 12.76
N PHE A 210 13.46 7.27 11.76
CA PHE A 210 12.51 8.29 11.31
C PHE A 210 11.12 8.01 11.87
N PHE A 211 10.65 6.77 11.80
CA PHE A 211 9.29 6.38 12.13
C PHE A 211 9.29 5.35 13.27
N GLN A 212 9.01 5.83 14.47
CA GLN A 212 8.91 4.96 15.64
C GLN A 212 7.69 4.05 15.54
N TRP A 213 7.84 2.83 15.98
CA TRP A 213 6.75 1.88 16.03
C TRP A 213 5.67 2.32 17.01
N VAL A 214 4.42 2.20 16.59
CA VAL A 214 3.23 2.51 17.36
C VAL A 214 2.40 1.25 17.49
N ASP A 215 2.18 0.81 18.73
CA ASP A 215 1.41 -0.37 19.11
C ASP A 215 0.07 -0.03 19.77
N GLU A 216 -0.18 1.24 20.03
CA GLU A 216 -1.46 1.76 20.51
C GLU A 216 -2.36 2.17 19.36
N GLU A 217 -3.66 1.88 19.47
CA GLU A 217 -4.64 2.34 18.49
C GLU A 217 -4.96 3.83 18.71
N ILE A 218 -4.65 4.64 17.72
CA ILE A 218 -5.03 6.05 17.63
C ILE A 218 -5.77 6.29 16.30
N PRO A 219 -6.58 7.34 16.17
CA PRO A 219 -7.24 7.66 14.90
C PRO A 219 -6.23 7.82 13.76
N LEU A 220 -6.52 7.27 12.58
CA LEU A 220 -5.61 7.33 11.41
C LEU A 220 -5.18 8.76 11.08
N LYS A 221 -6.09 9.73 11.18
CA LYS A 221 -5.77 11.14 10.93
C LYS A 221 -4.71 11.68 11.90
N VAL A 222 -4.82 11.35 13.19
CA VAL A 222 -3.84 11.77 14.21
C VAL A 222 -2.47 11.16 13.92
N TYR A 223 -2.45 9.88 13.54
CA TYR A 223 -1.21 9.23 13.15
C TYR A 223 -0.63 9.84 11.87
N TRP A 224 -1.47 10.13 10.88
CA TRP A 224 -1.08 10.75 9.62
C TRP A 224 -0.38 12.09 9.81
N ASP A 225 -0.97 12.98 10.63
CA ASP A 225 -0.38 14.31 10.92
C ASP A 225 1.00 14.19 11.58
N LYS A 226 1.18 13.20 12.46
CA LYS A 226 2.48 12.88 13.04
C LYS A 226 3.46 12.35 11.98
N ALA A 227 3.00 11.44 11.14
CA ALA A 227 3.84 10.82 10.11
C ALA A 227 4.30 11.84 9.05
N LEU A 228 3.49 12.86 8.73
CA LEU A 228 3.89 13.97 7.85
C LEU A 228 5.12 14.72 8.40
N SER A 229 5.08 15.09 9.67
CA SER A 229 6.21 15.80 10.31
C SER A 229 7.48 14.95 10.33
N GLU A 230 7.36 13.65 10.57
CA GLU A 230 8.50 12.73 10.54
C GLU A 230 9.06 12.56 9.12
N ALA A 231 8.19 12.53 8.11
CA ALA A 231 8.59 12.45 6.71
C ALA A 231 9.38 13.70 6.26
N GLU A 232 8.94 14.89 6.64
CA GLU A 232 9.65 16.13 6.36
C GLU A 232 11.08 16.10 6.95
N ARG A 233 11.21 15.61 8.19
CA ARG A 233 12.52 15.44 8.83
C ARG A 233 13.37 14.38 8.12
N ALA A 234 12.79 13.27 7.71
CA ALA A 234 13.49 12.22 6.98
C ALA A 234 14.02 12.75 5.64
N LEU A 235 13.19 13.49 4.88
CA LEU A 235 13.57 14.08 3.60
C LEU A 235 14.70 15.13 3.74
N ALA A 236 14.71 15.90 4.81
CA ALA A 236 15.76 16.90 5.06
C ALA A 236 17.15 16.29 5.30
N ILE A 237 17.21 15.03 5.74
CA ILE A 237 18.46 14.30 6.04
C ILE A 237 18.91 13.45 4.84
N LEU A 238 18.00 13.09 3.94
CA LEU A 238 18.36 12.32 2.74
C LEU A 238 19.29 13.16 1.85
N PRO A 239 20.35 12.55 1.28
CA PRO A 239 21.24 13.28 0.38
C PRO A 239 20.43 13.81 -0.79
N SER A 240 20.58 15.12 -1.07
CA SER A 240 20.04 15.71 -2.29
C SER A 240 20.52 14.88 -3.48
N SER A 241 19.63 14.60 -4.43
CA SER A 241 20.00 13.89 -5.67
C SER A 241 21.27 14.47 -6.24
N PRO A 242 22.28 13.66 -6.60
CA PRO A 242 23.45 14.17 -7.30
C PRO A 242 22.95 14.91 -8.54
N LYS A 243 23.35 16.16 -8.70
CA LYS A 243 23.09 16.90 -9.95
C LYS A 243 23.72 16.04 -11.04
N VAL A 244 22.90 15.42 -11.88
CA VAL A 244 23.38 14.79 -13.10
C VAL A 244 23.94 15.94 -13.91
N SER A 245 25.27 16.04 -13.94
CA SER A 245 25.93 16.93 -14.87
C SER A 245 25.54 16.44 -16.26
N GLU A 246 24.97 17.31 -17.07
CA GLU A 246 24.66 17.03 -18.47
C GLU A 246 25.94 16.51 -19.13
N PHE A 247 25.88 15.26 -19.60
CA PHE A 247 26.85 14.68 -20.50
C PHE A 247 26.47 15.03 -21.94
#